data_3d337cfe15c6618b9d43579fe5fe032e
#
_entry.id   3d337cfe15c6618b9d43579fe5fe032e
#
_cell.length_a   1.000
_cell.length_b   1.000
_cell.length_c   1.000
_cell.angle_alpha   90.00
_cell.angle_beta   90.00
_cell.angle_gamma   90.00
#
_symmetry.space_group_name_H-M   'P 1'
#
loop_
_entity.id
_entity.type
_entity.pdbx_description
1 polymer ?
#
loop_
_entity_poly.entity_id
_entity_poly.type
_entity_poly.pdbx_seq_one_letter_code
_entity_poly.pdbx_strand_id
1 'polypeptide(L)'
;MTDQKIIDALIDRDNKVTKEFFFENCRPLFLSIIRKVFDYPVDYDEFVNEFYVHLMENDAFRLRQFEGRSSVYQWLKVIAIRYFIAKRNRMIDNESEEPLIDMAAKTMSVDEEQKLTAKVDIASLLKQMTNRR
;
A
#
# COMPACT_ATOMS: atom_id res chain seq x y z
N MET A 1 14.60 9.30 12.68
CA MET A 1 14.28 7.89 12.96
C MET A 1 14.69 7.03 11.77
N THR A 2 15.37 5.94 12.03
CA THR A 2 15.77 5.03 10.95
C THR A 2 14.57 4.24 10.42
N ASP A 3 14.70 3.69 9.21
CA ASP A 3 13.62 2.87 8.63
C ASP A 3 13.30 1.67 9.51
N GLN A 4 14.34 1.02 10.05
CA GLN A 4 14.12 -0.12 10.93
C GLN A 4 13.38 0.26 12.21
N LYS A 5 13.69 1.43 12.77
CA LYS A 5 12.98 1.91 13.96
C LYS A 5 11.51 2.23 13.66
N ILE A 6 11.22 2.74 12.47
CA ILE A 6 9.84 2.96 12.04
C ILE A 6 9.10 1.63 11.97
N ILE A 7 9.71 0.64 11.34
CA ILE A 7 9.11 -0.69 11.23
C ILE A 7 8.88 -1.30 12.63
N ASP A 8 9.88 -1.22 13.49
CA ASP A 8 9.77 -1.75 14.85
C ASP A 8 8.65 -1.07 15.63
N ALA A 9 8.53 0.25 15.50
CA ALA A 9 7.47 0.99 16.16
C ALA A 9 6.08 0.62 15.63
N LEU A 10 5.95 0.40 14.33
CA LEU A 10 4.69 -0.07 13.74
C LEU A 10 4.32 -1.46 14.28
N ILE A 11 5.29 -2.36 14.36
CA ILE A 11 5.07 -3.70 14.92
C ILE A 11 4.62 -3.61 16.37
N ASP A 12 5.24 -2.74 17.15
CA ASP A 12 4.94 -2.53 18.57
C ASP A 12 3.64 -1.74 18.77
N ARG A 13 3.00 -1.29 17.69
CA ARG A 13 1.76 -0.52 17.73
C ARG A 13 1.91 0.80 18.47
N ASP A 14 3.06 1.45 18.29
CA ASP A 14 3.29 2.79 18.81
C ASP A 14 2.31 3.76 18.17
N ASN A 15 1.38 4.31 18.97
CA ASN A 15 0.31 5.16 18.47
C ASN A 15 0.82 6.40 17.76
N LYS A 16 1.86 7.03 18.33
CA LYS A 16 2.40 8.25 17.77
C LYS A 16 3.05 8.00 16.41
N VAL A 17 3.93 7.01 16.32
CA VAL A 17 4.62 6.69 15.07
C VAL A 17 3.65 6.18 14.02
N THR A 18 2.70 5.33 14.42
CA THR A 18 1.68 4.82 13.51
C THR A 18 0.89 5.96 12.90
N LYS A 19 0.41 6.88 13.73
CA LYS A 19 -0.36 8.03 13.25
C LYS A 19 0.49 8.93 12.35
N GLU A 20 1.65 9.36 12.82
CA GLU A 20 2.46 10.32 12.10
C GLU A 20 3.08 9.75 10.83
N PHE A 21 3.56 8.54 10.89
CA PHE A 21 4.21 7.93 9.71
C PHE A 21 3.20 7.31 8.77
N PHE A 22 2.41 6.35 9.27
CA PHE A 22 1.55 5.53 8.40
C PHE A 22 0.35 6.33 7.89
N PHE A 23 -0.34 7.04 8.77
CA PHE A 23 -1.59 7.70 8.41
C PHE A 23 -1.40 9.13 7.91
N GLU A 24 -0.33 9.82 8.29
CA GLU A 24 -0.09 11.19 7.85
C GLU A 24 0.98 11.28 6.78
N ASN A 25 2.19 10.79 7.05
CA ASN A 25 3.32 10.93 6.12
C ASN A 25 3.13 10.10 4.85
N CYS A 26 2.53 8.92 4.97
CA CYS A 26 2.29 8.05 3.81
C CYS A 26 1.01 8.38 3.06
N ARG A 27 0.22 9.34 3.55
CA ARG A 27 -1.06 9.69 2.91
C ARG A 27 -0.93 10.03 1.42
N PRO A 28 0.01 10.89 1.00
CA PRO A 28 0.15 11.17 -0.43
C PRO A 28 0.47 9.93 -1.26
N LEU A 29 1.29 9.05 -0.72
CA LEU A 29 1.66 7.80 -1.39
C LEU A 29 0.42 6.90 -1.58
N PHE A 30 -0.29 6.64 -0.50
CA PHE A 30 -1.45 5.75 -0.55
C PHE A 30 -2.57 6.33 -1.40
N LEU A 31 -2.80 7.65 -1.30
CA LEU A 31 -3.81 8.33 -2.11
C LEU A 31 -3.50 8.22 -3.59
N SER A 32 -2.24 8.41 -3.97
CA SER A 32 -1.80 8.27 -5.36
C SER A 32 -2.01 6.86 -5.87
N ILE A 33 -1.67 5.84 -5.07
CA ILE A 33 -1.85 4.44 -5.45
C ILE A 33 -3.33 4.12 -5.63
N ILE A 34 -4.16 4.50 -4.67
CA ILE A 34 -5.60 4.22 -4.71
C ILE A 34 -6.24 4.87 -5.93
N ARG A 35 -5.88 6.11 -6.23
CA ARG A 35 -6.41 6.82 -7.41
C ARG A 35 -6.02 6.15 -8.73
N LYS A 36 -4.87 5.50 -8.78
CA LYS A 36 -4.43 4.82 -9.99
C LYS A 36 -4.98 3.41 -10.10
N VAL A 37 -5.20 2.74 -8.98
CA VAL A 37 -5.74 1.38 -8.96
C VAL A 37 -7.25 1.41 -9.20
N PHE A 38 -7.97 2.34 -8.57
CA PHE A 38 -9.41 2.46 -8.70
C PHE A 38 -9.74 3.68 -9.56
N ASP A 39 -10.49 3.46 -10.64
CA ASP A 39 -10.87 4.52 -11.57
C ASP A 39 -12.23 5.15 -11.21
N TYR A 40 -12.68 4.91 -9.99
CA TYR A 40 -13.92 5.48 -9.45
C TYR A 40 -13.69 5.89 -7.99
N PRO A 41 -14.52 6.79 -7.44
CA PRO A 41 -14.35 7.24 -6.06
C PRO A 41 -14.51 6.09 -5.07
N VAL A 42 -13.63 6.04 -4.09
CA VAL A 42 -13.68 5.06 -3.00
C VAL A 42 -13.45 5.77 -1.68
N ASP A 43 -13.81 5.12 -0.58
CA ASP A 43 -13.55 5.64 0.76
C ASP A 43 -12.07 5.43 1.10
N TYR A 44 -11.28 6.49 0.97
CA TYR A 44 -9.85 6.44 1.21
C TYR A 44 -9.53 5.95 2.62
N ASP A 45 -10.17 6.54 3.63
CA ASP A 45 -9.85 6.24 5.02
C ASP A 45 -10.16 4.77 5.36
N GLU A 46 -11.28 4.27 4.86
CA GLU A 46 -11.65 2.87 5.03
C GLU A 46 -10.61 1.95 4.38
N PHE A 47 -10.21 2.27 3.15
CA PHE A 47 -9.26 1.45 2.41
C PHE A 47 -7.88 1.42 3.08
N VAL A 48 -7.41 2.55 3.58
CA VAL A 48 -6.13 2.63 4.26
C VAL A 48 -6.19 1.91 5.62
N ASN A 49 -7.30 2.03 6.33
CA ASN A 49 -7.48 1.29 7.58
C ASN A 49 -7.47 -0.22 7.36
N GLU A 50 -8.12 -0.69 6.30
CA GLU A 50 -8.11 -2.11 5.94
C GLU A 50 -6.70 -2.57 5.59
N PHE A 51 -5.94 -1.74 4.89
CA PHE A 51 -4.55 -2.03 4.58
C PHE A 51 -3.70 -2.13 5.86
N TYR A 52 -3.92 -1.23 6.80
CA TYR A 52 -3.23 -1.27 8.09
C TYR A 52 -3.52 -2.59 8.83
N VAL A 53 -4.79 -2.96 8.90
CA VAL A 53 -5.19 -4.23 9.52
C VAL A 53 -4.50 -5.41 8.83
N HIS A 54 -4.46 -5.38 7.50
CA HIS A 54 -3.77 -6.41 6.71
C HIS A 54 -2.30 -6.53 7.09
N LEU A 55 -1.61 -5.40 7.28
CA LEU A 55 -0.19 -5.40 7.67
C LEU A 55 0.01 -5.95 9.09
N MET A 56 -0.98 -5.79 9.96
CA MET A 56 -0.89 -6.21 11.35
C MET A 56 -1.37 -7.64 11.58
N GLU A 57 -1.92 -8.31 10.56
CA GLU A 57 -2.36 -9.70 10.66
C GLU A 57 -1.19 -10.63 11.01
N ASN A 58 -1.49 -11.70 11.76
CA ASN A 58 -0.51 -12.73 12.12
C ASN A 58 0.72 -12.12 12.80
N ASP A 59 0.46 -11.30 13.82
CA ASP A 59 1.51 -10.65 14.61
C ASP A 59 2.44 -9.79 13.75
N ALA A 60 1.83 -8.99 12.86
CA ALA A 60 2.54 -8.10 11.96
C ALA A 60 3.57 -8.85 11.08
N PHE A 61 3.20 -10.02 10.63
CA PHE A 61 4.05 -10.91 9.84
C PHE A 61 4.69 -10.19 8.66
N ARG A 62 3.91 -9.38 7.95
CA ARG A 62 4.42 -8.68 6.75
C ARG A 62 5.46 -7.62 7.11
N LEU A 63 5.23 -6.88 8.18
CA LEU A 63 6.19 -5.86 8.62
C LEU A 63 7.51 -6.49 9.06
N ARG A 64 7.46 -7.68 9.63
CA ARG A 64 8.66 -8.40 10.06
C ARG A 64 9.51 -8.88 8.90
N GLN A 65 8.98 -8.87 7.69
CA GLN A 65 9.73 -9.25 6.49
C GLN A 65 10.56 -8.13 5.90
N PHE A 66 10.44 -6.91 6.42
CA PHE A 66 11.28 -5.80 5.96
C PHE A 66 12.75 -6.08 6.24
N GLU A 67 13.57 -6.03 5.20
CA GLU A 67 15.00 -6.36 5.29
C GLU A 67 15.91 -5.15 5.16
N GLY A 68 15.37 -3.95 4.95
CA GLY A 68 16.18 -2.75 4.84
C GLY A 68 16.90 -2.58 3.51
N ARG A 69 16.50 -3.33 2.49
CA ARG A 69 17.11 -3.24 1.14
C ARG A 69 16.66 -1.99 0.40
N SER A 70 15.58 -1.38 0.84
CA SER A 70 15.06 -0.14 0.29
C SER A 70 14.55 0.69 1.46
N SER A 71 14.17 1.94 1.18
CA SER A 71 13.51 2.75 2.20
C SER A 71 12.17 2.12 2.58
N VAL A 72 11.67 2.44 3.76
CA VAL A 72 10.36 1.96 4.19
C VAL A 72 9.24 2.48 3.26
N TYR A 73 9.37 3.69 2.73
CA TYR A 73 8.41 4.22 1.76
C TYR A 73 8.35 3.38 0.49
N GLN A 74 9.52 3.04 -0.04
CA GLN A 74 9.60 2.25 -1.27
C GLN A 74 9.08 0.84 -1.06
N TRP A 75 9.41 0.25 0.08
CA TRP A 75 8.92 -1.07 0.45
C TRP A 75 7.39 -1.07 0.60
N LEU A 76 6.84 -0.07 1.31
CA LEU A 76 5.40 0.08 1.47
C LEU A 76 4.70 0.35 0.15
N LYS A 77 5.33 1.12 -0.75
CA LYS A 77 4.77 1.37 -2.08
C LYS A 77 4.46 0.06 -2.79
N VAL A 78 5.43 -0.86 -2.84
CA VAL A 78 5.27 -2.14 -3.54
C VAL A 78 4.17 -2.96 -2.88
N ILE A 79 4.18 -3.05 -1.56
CA ILE A 79 3.20 -3.85 -0.82
C ILE A 79 1.80 -3.26 -0.98
N ALA A 80 1.67 -1.93 -0.91
CA ALA A 80 0.39 -1.26 -1.06
C ALA A 80 -0.18 -1.45 -2.46
N ILE A 81 0.65 -1.33 -3.50
CA ILE A 81 0.21 -1.56 -4.88
C ILE A 81 -0.35 -2.97 -5.01
N ARG A 82 0.37 -3.98 -4.53
CA ARG A 82 -0.08 -5.37 -4.59
C ARG A 82 -1.38 -5.57 -3.81
N TYR A 83 -1.46 -4.98 -2.64
CA TYR A 83 -2.65 -5.10 -1.80
C TYR A 83 -3.88 -4.50 -2.48
N PHE A 84 -3.77 -3.27 -3.00
CA PHE A 84 -4.91 -2.59 -3.61
C PHE A 84 -5.32 -3.19 -4.94
N ILE A 85 -4.36 -3.70 -5.72
CA ILE A 85 -4.68 -4.46 -6.93
C ILE A 85 -5.45 -5.72 -6.58
N ALA A 86 -5.01 -6.47 -5.58
CA ALA A 86 -5.70 -7.67 -5.12
C ALA A 86 -7.10 -7.33 -4.60
N LYS A 87 -7.23 -6.21 -3.87
CA LYS A 87 -8.53 -5.75 -3.39
C LYS A 87 -9.46 -5.41 -4.54
N ARG A 88 -8.97 -4.68 -5.54
CA ARG A 88 -9.75 -4.37 -6.74
C ARG A 88 -10.24 -5.64 -7.42
N ASN A 89 -9.36 -6.62 -7.57
CA ASN A 89 -9.70 -7.88 -8.22
C ASN A 89 -10.78 -8.64 -7.43
N ARG A 90 -10.68 -8.64 -6.10
CA ARG A 90 -11.72 -9.24 -5.25
C ARG A 90 -13.06 -8.52 -5.38
N MET A 91 -13.04 -7.20 -5.49
CA MET A 91 -14.28 -6.43 -5.67
C MET A 91 -14.92 -6.74 -7.02
N ILE A 92 -14.12 -6.88 -8.08
CA ILE A 92 -14.61 -7.29 -9.39
C ILE A 92 -15.18 -8.70 -9.32
N ASP A 93 -14.50 -9.62 -8.66
CA ASP A 93 -14.98 -11.01 -8.48
C ASP A 93 -16.33 -11.05 -7.78
N ASN A 94 -16.53 -10.21 -6.77
CA ASN A 94 -17.79 -10.14 -6.03
C ASN A 94 -18.93 -9.55 -6.86
N GLU A 95 -18.61 -8.68 -7.81
CA GLU A 95 -19.59 -8.08 -8.72
C GLU A 95 -19.87 -8.99 -9.92
N SER A 96 -18.90 -9.79 -10.32
CA SER A 96 -18.98 -10.68 -11.46
C SER A 96 -19.17 -12.11 -10.97
N GLU A 97 -20.24 -12.75 -11.40
CA GLU A 97 -20.49 -14.15 -11.09
C GLU A 97 -19.85 -15.11 -12.09
N GLU A 98 -19.08 -14.59 -13.05
CA GLU A 98 -18.46 -15.39 -14.09
C GLU A 98 -17.02 -15.75 -13.76
N PRO A 99 -16.72 -17.04 -13.50
CA PRO A 99 -15.39 -17.48 -13.09
C PRO A 99 -14.26 -17.14 -14.06
N LEU A 100 -14.55 -17.13 -15.37
CA LEU A 100 -13.55 -16.83 -16.38
C LEU A 100 -13.08 -15.39 -16.30
N ILE A 101 -14.01 -14.48 -16.04
CA ILE A 101 -13.68 -13.06 -15.85
C ILE A 101 -12.89 -12.89 -14.56
N ASP A 102 -13.26 -13.62 -13.52
CA ASP A 102 -12.56 -13.60 -12.24
C ASP A 102 -11.10 -14.01 -12.42
N MET A 103 -10.84 -15.05 -13.18
CA MET A 103 -9.49 -15.51 -13.45
C MET A 103 -8.68 -14.42 -14.17
N ALA A 104 -9.28 -13.78 -15.17
CA ALA A 104 -8.61 -12.70 -15.90
C ALA A 104 -8.30 -11.51 -14.98
N ALA A 105 -9.24 -11.18 -14.10
CA ALA A 105 -9.06 -10.08 -13.15
C ALA A 105 -7.99 -10.42 -12.10
N LYS A 106 -7.94 -11.67 -11.66
CA LYS A 106 -6.97 -12.12 -10.65
C LYS A 106 -5.55 -12.20 -11.18
N THR A 107 -5.40 -12.36 -12.48
CA THR A 107 -4.10 -12.51 -13.11
C THR A 107 -3.62 -11.20 -13.71
N MET A 108 -3.61 -10.14 -12.90
CA MET A 108 -2.94 -8.91 -13.31
C MET A 108 -1.48 -9.26 -13.59
N SER A 109 -1.02 -8.97 -14.79
CA SER A 109 0.32 -9.35 -15.21
C SER A 109 1.39 -8.60 -14.44
N VAL A 110 2.58 -9.19 -14.38
CA VAL A 110 3.75 -8.52 -13.79
C VAL A 110 4.01 -7.19 -14.51
N ASP A 111 3.80 -7.15 -15.83
CA ASP A 111 3.96 -5.95 -16.61
C ASP A 111 3.00 -4.84 -16.18
N GLU A 112 1.74 -5.18 -15.92
CA GLU A 112 0.76 -4.20 -15.45
C GLU A 112 1.12 -3.68 -14.07
N GLU A 113 1.57 -4.55 -13.18
CA GLU A 113 2.04 -4.16 -11.85
C GLU A 113 3.24 -3.23 -11.96
N GLN A 114 4.21 -3.54 -12.83
CA GLN A 114 5.38 -2.72 -13.06
C GLN A 114 5.02 -1.37 -13.66
N LYS A 115 4.09 -1.33 -14.61
CA LYS A 115 3.61 -0.07 -15.19
C LYS A 115 2.96 0.80 -14.15
N LEU A 116 2.15 0.23 -13.28
CA LEU A 116 1.51 0.97 -12.20
C LEU A 116 2.55 1.48 -11.21
N THR A 117 3.54 0.65 -10.88
CA THR A 117 4.64 1.05 -10.00
C THR A 117 5.45 2.20 -10.60
N ALA A 118 5.70 2.16 -11.90
CA ALA A 118 6.41 3.22 -12.59
C ALA A 118 5.61 4.53 -12.63
N LYS A 119 4.28 4.45 -12.76
CA LYS A 119 3.41 5.62 -12.76
C LYS A 119 3.34 6.30 -11.40
N VAL A 120 3.53 5.55 -10.34
CA VAL A 120 3.60 6.12 -8.99
C VAL A 120 5.06 6.50 -8.74
N ASP A 121 5.39 7.76 -9.04
CA ASP A 121 6.76 8.26 -8.92
C ASP A 121 7.14 8.45 -7.46
N ILE A 122 7.85 7.47 -6.91
CA ILE A 122 8.23 7.50 -5.50
C ILE A 122 9.24 8.62 -5.21
N ALA A 123 10.11 8.94 -6.18
CA ALA A 123 11.08 10.03 -5.98
C ALA A 123 10.36 11.37 -5.82
N SER A 124 9.35 11.61 -6.65
CA SER A 124 8.54 12.82 -6.55
C SER A 124 7.77 12.87 -5.23
N LEU A 125 7.19 11.75 -4.81
CA LEU A 125 6.47 11.67 -3.55
C LEU A 125 7.38 11.88 -2.35
N LEU A 126 8.56 11.28 -2.37
CA LEU A 126 9.54 11.46 -1.30
C LEU A 126 10.03 12.90 -1.23
N LYS A 127 10.20 13.55 -2.38
CA LYS A 127 10.58 14.96 -2.43
C LYS A 127 9.51 15.83 -1.78
N GLN A 128 8.24 15.57 -2.08
CA GLN A 128 7.14 16.29 -1.45
C GLN A 128 7.12 16.07 0.06
N MET A 129 7.33 14.85 0.51
CA MET A 129 7.38 14.53 1.93
C MET A 129 8.57 15.19 2.62
N THR A 130 9.73 15.21 1.97
CA THR A 130 10.93 15.83 2.49
C THR A 130 10.74 17.34 2.67
N ASN A 131 10.07 17.98 1.73
CA ASN A 131 9.79 19.42 1.80
C ASN A 131 8.85 19.79 2.94
N ARG A 132 8.17 18.84 3.53
CA ARG A 132 7.27 19.06 4.68
C ARG A 132 7.98 18.95 6.02
N ARG A 133 9.22 18.55 6.02
CA ARG A 133 10.00 18.37 7.26
C ARG A 133 10.63 19.66 7.73
#